data_1abdf195a4b6697a8574afc47c07ebb6
#
_entry.id   1abdf195a4b6697a8574afc47c07ebb6
#
_cell.length_a   1.000
_cell.length_b   1.000
_cell.length_c   1.000
_cell.angle_alpha   90.00
_cell.angle_beta   90.00
_cell.angle_gamma   90.00
#
_symmetry.space_group_name_H-M   'P 1'
#
loop_
_entity.id
_entity.type
_entity.pdbx_description
1 polymer ?
#
loop_
_entity_poly.entity_id
_entity_poly.type
_entity_poly.pdbx_seq_one_letter_code
_entity_poly.pdbx_strand_id
1 'polypeptide(L)'
;MDDAATETTLDADARAAVTIGRPADELRALWLRPDTQSRIWAHFADVTPSNDRTAAWITHGPAGGEYRWRTEVQETGTHEVRWSTLDGADVAHAGSLAFRPAPGDRGTELHLDVRFDPPGGAVGQVVGKLFHIVPREIVLKALYRFRALALTGEIPTTDPQPAARKGGSDR
;
A
#
# COMPACT_ATOMS: atom_id res chain seq x y z
N MET A 1 -12.61 44.00 2.81
CA MET A 1 -11.83 43.27 1.78
C MET A 1 -11.31 42.01 2.46
N ASP A 2 -12.10 40.98 2.35
CA ASP A 2 -11.77 39.70 2.90
C ASP A 2 -10.90 38.97 1.89
N ASP A 3 -9.61 38.93 2.21
CA ASP A 3 -8.66 38.10 1.51
C ASP A 3 -8.83 36.67 2.10
N ALA A 4 -9.77 35.95 1.53
CA ALA A 4 -9.89 34.53 1.79
C ALA A 4 -8.66 33.88 1.21
N ALA A 5 -7.63 33.76 2.05
CA ALA A 5 -6.54 32.83 1.78
C ALA A 5 -7.17 31.44 1.57
N THR A 6 -7.28 31.08 0.31
CA THR A 6 -7.58 29.70 -0.07
C THR A 6 -6.42 28.85 0.46
N GLU A 7 -6.59 28.34 1.67
CA GLU A 7 -5.77 27.24 2.14
C GLU A 7 -5.94 26.12 1.11
N THR A 8 -5.01 26.07 0.20
CA THR A 8 -4.81 24.88 -0.60
C THR A 8 -4.38 23.79 0.37
N THR A 9 -5.35 23.11 0.95
CA THR A 9 -5.13 21.84 1.60
C THR A 9 -4.51 20.95 0.53
N LEU A 10 -3.20 20.77 0.59
CA LEU A 10 -2.49 19.82 -0.27
C LEU A 10 -3.08 18.47 0.05
N ASP A 11 -3.97 18.04 -0.82
CA ASP A 11 -4.67 16.77 -0.74
C ASP A 11 -3.62 15.68 -0.97
N ALA A 12 -3.01 15.20 0.11
CA ALA A 12 -2.02 14.13 0.10
C ALA A 12 -2.71 12.76 -0.05
N ASP A 13 -3.73 12.70 -0.91
CA ASP A 13 -4.47 11.49 -1.19
C ASP A 13 -3.80 10.71 -2.32
N ALA A 14 -3.55 9.44 -2.08
CA ALA A 14 -3.10 8.51 -3.11
C ALA A 14 -4.25 7.58 -3.48
N ARG A 15 -4.62 7.57 -4.76
CA ARG A 15 -5.69 6.73 -5.29
C ARG A 15 -5.19 5.90 -6.45
N ALA A 16 -5.57 4.63 -6.46
CA ALA A 16 -5.27 3.72 -7.56
C ALA A 16 -6.39 2.69 -7.71
N ALA A 17 -6.56 2.19 -8.93
CA ALA A 17 -7.53 1.15 -9.23
C ALA A 17 -6.91 0.08 -10.13
N VAL A 18 -7.39 -1.16 -9.97
CA VAL A 18 -6.99 -2.29 -10.80
C VAL A 18 -8.15 -3.27 -10.93
N THR A 19 -8.26 -3.91 -12.09
CA THR A 19 -9.22 -5.01 -12.30
C THR A 19 -8.50 -6.34 -12.17
N ILE A 20 -9.09 -7.25 -11.39
CA ILE A 20 -8.57 -8.60 -11.17
C ILE A 20 -9.67 -9.60 -11.51
N GLY A 21 -9.36 -10.58 -12.36
CA GLY A 21 -10.29 -11.62 -12.82
C GLY A 21 -10.57 -12.68 -11.75
N ARG A 22 -10.97 -12.25 -10.56
CA ARG A 22 -11.33 -13.10 -9.41
C ARG A 22 -12.55 -12.54 -8.68
N PRO A 23 -13.32 -13.38 -7.99
CA PRO A 23 -14.44 -12.94 -7.15
C PRO A 23 -14.01 -12.02 -6.01
N ALA A 24 -14.87 -11.07 -5.65
CA ALA A 24 -14.59 -10.08 -4.61
C ALA A 24 -14.33 -10.69 -3.23
N ASP A 25 -15.07 -11.73 -2.86
CA ASP A 25 -14.91 -12.42 -1.58
C ASP A 25 -13.55 -13.13 -1.45
N GLU A 26 -13.05 -13.74 -2.52
CA GLU A 26 -11.72 -14.33 -2.56
C GLU A 26 -10.63 -13.26 -2.41
N LEU A 27 -10.75 -12.15 -3.14
CA LEU A 27 -9.81 -11.04 -3.07
C LEU A 27 -9.80 -10.38 -1.71
N ARG A 28 -10.98 -10.21 -1.10
CA ARG A 28 -11.09 -9.66 0.24
C ARG A 28 -10.44 -10.57 1.29
N ALA A 29 -10.70 -11.86 1.22
CA ALA A 29 -10.08 -12.84 2.11
C ALA A 29 -8.55 -12.85 1.96
N LEU A 30 -8.04 -12.78 0.74
CA LEU A 30 -6.60 -12.70 0.46
C LEU A 30 -5.98 -11.39 1.00
N TRP A 31 -6.65 -10.26 0.80
CA TRP A 31 -6.18 -8.96 1.30
C TRP A 31 -6.04 -8.93 2.82
N LEU A 32 -6.98 -9.53 3.52
CA LEU A 32 -7.01 -9.57 4.99
C LEU A 32 -6.02 -10.56 5.62
N ARG A 33 -5.36 -11.38 4.82
CA ARG A 33 -4.32 -12.29 5.35
C ARG A 33 -3.12 -11.48 5.83
N PRO A 34 -2.63 -11.76 7.05
CA PRO A 34 -1.47 -11.04 7.60
C PRO A 34 -0.23 -11.08 6.71
N ASP A 35 0.07 -12.22 6.11
CA ASP A 35 1.22 -12.41 5.22
C ASP A 35 1.10 -11.65 3.88
N THR A 36 -0.11 -11.39 3.42
CA THR A 36 -0.34 -10.62 2.20
C THR A 36 0.20 -9.20 2.33
N GLN A 37 -0.07 -8.53 3.44
CA GLN A 37 0.36 -7.15 3.66
C GLN A 37 1.88 -7.03 3.67
N SER A 38 2.60 -7.94 4.32
CA SER A 38 4.05 -7.98 4.32
C SER A 38 4.63 -8.12 2.91
N ARG A 39 3.98 -8.88 2.05
CA ARG A 39 4.45 -9.17 0.70
C ARG A 39 4.16 -8.04 -0.30
N ILE A 40 2.95 -7.49 -0.28
CA ILE A 40 2.56 -6.47 -1.27
C ILE A 40 3.21 -5.11 -1.02
N TRP A 41 3.51 -4.79 0.25
CA TRP A 41 4.13 -3.52 0.63
C TRP A 41 5.66 -3.59 0.80
N ALA A 42 6.29 -4.74 0.56
CA ALA A 42 7.74 -4.94 0.77
C ALA A 42 8.64 -3.99 -0.03
N HIS A 43 8.14 -3.39 -1.11
CA HIS A 43 8.85 -2.38 -1.89
C HIS A 43 8.93 -1.01 -1.19
N PHE A 44 8.13 -0.81 -0.16
CA PHE A 44 8.00 0.48 0.54
C PHE A 44 8.30 0.37 2.03
N ALA A 45 7.84 -0.67 2.69
CA ALA A 45 7.94 -0.82 4.13
C ALA A 45 8.09 -2.29 4.54
N ASP A 46 8.73 -2.49 5.68
CA ASP A 46 8.68 -3.76 6.39
C ASP A 46 7.41 -3.79 7.23
N VAL A 47 6.54 -4.73 6.94
CA VAL A 47 5.26 -4.90 7.62
C VAL A 47 5.29 -6.17 8.45
N THR A 48 5.11 -6.04 9.76
CA THR A 48 5.05 -7.17 10.69
C THR A 48 3.66 -7.24 11.31
N PRO A 49 2.86 -8.26 10.99
CA PRO A 49 1.57 -8.46 11.63
C PRO A 49 1.73 -8.70 13.13
N SER A 50 0.92 -8.03 13.94
CA SER A 50 0.85 -8.26 15.40
C SER A 50 -0.29 -9.19 15.75
N ASN A 51 -1.38 -9.13 15.01
CA ASN A 51 -2.54 -10.02 15.07
C ASN A 51 -3.34 -9.89 13.76
N ASP A 52 -4.55 -10.46 13.70
CA ASP A 52 -5.39 -10.44 12.49
C ASP A 52 -5.85 -9.04 12.05
N ARG A 53 -5.74 -8.03 12.92
CA ARG A 53 -6.22 -6.67 12.66
C ARG A 53 -5.14 -5.61 12.71
N THR A 54 -4.04 -5.84 13.41
CA THR A 54 -2.99 -4.85 13.62
C THR A 54 -1.67 -5.29 13.01
N ALA A 55 -0.95 -4.33 12.46
CA ALA A 55 0.39 -4.54 11.93
C ALA A 55 1.31 -3.37 12.29
N ALA A 56 2.57 -3.67 12.50
CA ALA A 56 3.63 -2.69 12.67
C ALA A 56 4.36 -2.45 11.34
N TRP A 57 4.67 -1.20 11.06
CA TRP A 57 5.29 -0.75 9.83
C TRP A 57 6.56 0.03 10.10
N ILE A 58 7.58 -0.23 9.30
CA ILE A 58 8.83 0.52 9.31
C ILE A 58 9.18 0.85 7.86
N THR A 59 9.37 2.13 7.56
CA THR A 59 9.89 2.57 6.27
C THR A 59 11.12 3.45 6.44
N HIS A 60 11.98 3.46 5.44
CA HIS A 60 13.17 4.29 5.42
C HIS A 60 12.97 5.43 4.42
N GLY A 61 13.12 6.65 4.90
CA GLY A 61 13.05 7.85 4.09
C GLY A 61 14.41 8.24 3.51
N PRO A 62 14.43 9.29 2.67
CA PRO A 62 15.69 9.88 2.20
C PRO A 62 16.52 10.36 3.39
N ALA A 63 17.83 10.35 3.23
CA ALA A 63 18.80 10.70 4.27
C ALA A 63 18.84 9.75 5.50
N GLY A 64 18.34 8.50 5.35
CA GLY A 64 18.44 7.48 6.38
C GLY A 64 17.45 7.63 7.55
N GLY A 65 16.45 8.51 7.41
CA GLY A 65 15.37 8.62 8.40
C GLY A 65 14.53 7.34 8.44
N GLU A 66 14.21 6.88 9.64
CA GLU A 66 13.33 5.75 9.86
C GLU A 66 11.99 6.25 10.40
N TYR A 67 10.90 5.79 9.79
CA TYR A 67 9.54 6.14 10.17
C TYR A 67 8.78 4.88 10.58
N ARG A 68 8.08 4.95 11.72
CA ARG A 68 7.35 3.84 12.32
C ARG A 68 5.90 4.20 12.57
N TRP A 69 5.01 3.26 12.32
CA TRP A 69 3.59 3.36 12.68
C TRP A 69 2.98 1.98 12.85
N ARG A 70 1.80 1.96 13.43
CA ARG A 70 0.95 0.77 13.50
C ARG A 70 -0.39 1.07 12.86
N THR A 71 -0.93 0.11 12.16
CA THR A 71 -2.27 0.18 11.56
C THR A 71 -3.22 -0.80 12.21
N GLU A 72 -4.49 -0.45 12.22
CA GLU A 72 -5.57 -1.32 12.63
C GLU A 72 -6.67 -1.33 11.57
N VAL A 73 -7.15 -2.53 11.23
CA VAL A 73 -8.35 -2.71 10.41
C VAL A 73 -9.57 -2.44 11.28
N GLN A 74 -10.29 -1.38 10.96
CA GLN A 74 -11.42 -0.91 11.78
C GLN A 74 -12.73 -1.56 11.37
N GLU A 75 -12.94 -1.77 10.08
CA GLU A 75 -14.19 -2.26 9.56
C GLU A 75 -13.95 -3.19 8.37
N THR A 76 -14.57 -4.36 8.41
CA THR A 76 -14.51 -5.35 7.35
C THR A 76 -15.92 -5.58 6.80
N GLY A 77 -16.39 -4.64 5.97
CA GLY A 77 -17.66 -4.83 5.25
C GLY A 77 -17.50 -5.82 4.10
N THR A 78 -18.61 -6.20 3.47
CA THR A 78 -18.61 -7.13 2.34
C THR A 78 -17.90 -6.55 1.11
N HIS A 79 -18.00 -5.24 0.92
CA HIS A 79 -17.51 -4.55 -0.27
C HIS A 79 -16.37 -3.57 -0.01
N GLU A 80 -15.94 -3.44 1.23
CA GLU A 80 -14.91 -2.47 1.61
C GLU A 80 -14.15 -2.94 2.85
N VAL A 81 -12.85 -2.66 2.86
CA VAL A 81 -11.98 -2.81 4.03
C VAL A 81 -11.41 -1.44 4.35
N ARG A 82 -11.47 -1.02 5.61
CA ARG A 82 -10.91 0.24 6.10
C ARG A 82 -9.86 0.00 7.17
N TRP A 83 -8.87 0.86 7.19
CA TRP A 83 -7.85 0.86 8.22
C TRP A 83 -7.41 2.29 8.56
N SER A 84 -6.82 2.44 9.72
CA SER A 84 -6.16 3.69 10.12
C SER A 84 -4.94 3.39 10.97
N THR A 85 -4.07 4.40 11.09
CA THR A 85 -2.96 4.35 12.02
C THR A 85 -3.44 4.50 13.46
N LEU A 86 -2.74 3.83 14.36
CA LEU A 86 -2.90 3.99 15.80
C LEU A 86 -2.11 5.20 16.31
N ASP A 87 -2.39 5.62 17.53
CA ASP A 87 -1.72 6.74 18.17
C ASP A 87 -0.19 6.55 18.20
N GLY A 88 0.54 7.63 18.04
CA GLY A 88 2.00 7.64 18.03
C GLY A 88 2.63 7.31 16.67
N ALA A 89 1.86 7.34 15.59
CA ALA A 89 2.39 7.15 14.25
C ALA A 89 3.28 8.34 13.82
N ASP A 90 4.46 8.04 13.27
CA ASP A 90 5.32 9.07 12.66
C ASP A 90 4.67 9.66 11.40
N VAL A 91 3.87 8.85 10.70
CA VAL A 91 3.06 9.26 9.55
C VAL A 91 1.64 8.76 9.75
N ALA A 92 0.75 9.64 10.18
CA ALA A 92 -0.66 9.31 10.32
C ALA A 92 -1.32 9.19 8.94
N HIS A 93 -2.08 8.14 8.75
CA HIS A 93 -2.87 7.93 7.55
C HIS A 93 -4.06 7.02 7.81
N ALA A 94 -5.02 7.08 6.91
CA ALA A 94 -6.14 6.17 6.85
C ALA A 94 -6.35 5.71 5.41
N GLY A 95 -6.89 4.55 5.23
CA GLY A 95 -7.13 4.01 3.91
C GLY A 95 -8.38 3.15 3.82
N SER A 96 -8.79 2.93 2.59
CA SER A 96 -9.87 2.02 2.24
C SER A 96 -9.57 1.27 0.95
N LEU A 97 -10.04 0.04 0.88
CA LEU A 97 -10.06 -0.76 -0.34
C LEU A 97 -11.49 -1.16 -0.62
N ALA A 98 -12.04 -0.67 -1.72
CA ALA A 98 -13.36 -1.04 -2.20
C ALA A 98 -13.27 -2.11 -3.27
N PHE A 99 -14.19 -3.08 -3.20
CA PHE A 99 -14.33 -4.19 -4.15
C PHE A 99 -15.63 -4.00 -4.92
N ARG A 100 -15.54 -3.73 -6.22
CA ARG A 100 -16.70 -3.49 -7.09
C ARG A 100 -16.73 -4.51 -8.22
N PRO A 101 -17.93 -4.95 -8.67
CA PRO A 101 -18.00 -5.78 -9.86
C PRO A 101 -17.39 -5.04 -11.06
N ALA A 102 -16.49 -5.70 -11.78
CA ALA A 102 -15.94 -5.15 -13.01
C ALA A 102 -16.97 -5.26 -14.15
N PRO A 103 -17.04 -4.28 -15.08
CA PRO A 103 -17.93 -4.37 -16.24
C PRO A 103 -17.66 -5.61 -17.10
N GLY A 104 -18.71 -6.24 -17.60
CA GLY A 104 -18.62 -7.36 -18.51
C GLY A 104 -18.09 -8.65 -17.88
N ASP A 105 -18.44 -8.91 -16.64
CA ASP A 105 -18.04 -10.12 -15.88
C ASP A 105 -16.53 -10.39 -15.85
N ARG A 106 -15.73 -9.33 -15.86
CA ARG A 106 -14.25 -9.43 -15.85
C ARG A 106 -13.65 -9.60 -14.46
N GLY A 107 -14.46 -9.91 -13.47
CA GLY A 107 -14.03 -10.09 -12.09
C GLY A 107 -14.35 -8.87 -11.22
N THR A 108 -13.36 -8.39 -10.49
CA THR A 108 -13.54 -7.33 -9.50
C THR A 108 -12.61 -6.16 -9.78
N GLU A 109 -13.16 -4.96 -9.71
CA GLU A 109 -12.41 -3.72 -9.73
C GLU A 109 -12.12 -3.28 -8.30
N LEU A 110 -10.84 -3.13 -7.98
CA LEU A 110 -10.35 -2.68 -6.69
C LEU A 110 -10.02 -1.20 -6.74
N HIS A 111 -10.55 -0.44 -5.79
CA HIS A 111 -10.24 0.97 -5.61
C HIS A 111 -9.55 1.16 -4.25
N LEU A 112 -8.27 1.50 -4.30
CA LEU A 112 -7.46 1.79 -3.12
C LEU A 112 -7.34 3.30 -2.95
N ASP A 113 -7.72 3.79 -1.79
CA ASP A 113 -7.66 5.21 -1.40
C ASP A 113 -6.88 5.31 -0.10
N VAL A 114 -5.81 6.09 -0.08
CA VAL A 114 -5.00 6.35 1.12
C VAL A 114 -4.88 7.84 1.31
N ARG A 115 -5.28 8.31 2.49
CA ARG A 115 -5.17 9.70 2.92
C ARG A 115 -4.07 9.84 3.95
N PHE A 116 -3.11 10.68 3.64
CA PHE A 116 -2.03 11.00 4.55
C PHE A 116 -2.36 12.29 5.31
N ASP A 117 -2.22 12.22 6.63
CA ASP A 117 -2.34 13.37 7.51
C ASP A 117 -0.94 13.72 8.02
N PRO A 118 -0.20 14.58 7.31
CA PRO A 118 1.16 14.91 7.70
C PRO A 118 1.13 15.63 9.06
N PRO A 119 1.95 15.19 10.04
CA PRO A 119 2.07 15.89 11.30
C PRO A 119 2.53 17.34 11.07
N GLY A 120 1.85 18.30 11.69
CA GLY A 120 2.20 19.71 11.59
C GLY A 120 3.62 20.00 12.10
N GLY A 121 4.40 20.81 11.37
CA GLY A 121 5.74 21.25 11.73
C GLY A 121 6.79 20.95 10.67
N ALA A 122 8.06 21.32 10.94
CA ALA A 122 9.16 21.19 9.99
C ALA A 122 9.46 19.74 9.59
N VAL A 123 9.25 18.79 10.51
CA VAL A 123 9.39 17.36 10.25
C VAL A 123 8.27 16.89 9.33
N GLY A 124 7.05 17.39 9.50
CA GLY A 124 5.91 17.09 8.65
C GLY A 124 6.09 17.59 7.22
N GLN A 125 6.80 18.70 7.00
CA GLN A 125 7.09 19.20 5.66
C GLN A 125 8.03 18.28 4.86
N VAL A 126 9.01 17.68 5.51
CA VAL A 126 9.93 16.74 4.86
C VAL A 126 9.20 15.44 4.50
N VAL A 127 8.40 14.94 5.42
CA VAL A 127 7.56 13.76 5.20
C VAL A 127 6.52 14.06 4.12
N GLY A 128 5.87 15.23 4.15
CA GLY A 128 4.92 15.66 3.14
C GLY A 128 5.52 15.75 1.75
N LYS A 129 6.75 16.28 1.61
CA LYS A 129 7.47 16.29 0.32
C LYS A 129 7.79 14.88 -0.18
N LEU A 130 8.19 13.98 0.71
CA LEU A 130 8.45 12.58 0.37
C LEU A 130 7.19 11.90 -0.18
N PHE A 131 6.05 12.08 0.51
CA PHE A 131 4.79 11.49 0.11
C PHE A 131 4.09 12.22 -1.04
N HIS A 132 4.44 13.46 -1.32
CA HIS A 132 3.91 14.20 -2.47
C HIS A 132 4.42 13.67 -3.81
N ILE A 133 5.62 13.10 -3.82
CA ILE A 133 6.27 12.59 -5.04
C ILE A 133 5.97 11.10 -5.24
N VAL A 134 5.76 10.35 -4.18
CA VAL A 134 5.76 8.89 -4.19
C VAL A 134 4.40 8.21 -3.93
N PRO A 135 3.37 8.81 -3.28
CA PRO A 135 2.24 8.06 -2.75
C PRO A 135 1.46 7.28 -3.81
N ARG A 136 1.19 7.88 -4.95
CA ARG A 136 0.41 7.23 -6.01
C ARG A 136 1.15 6.03 -6.60
N GLU A 137 2.42 6.14 -6.86
CA GLU A 137 3.23 5.06 -7.43
C GLU A 137 3.39 3.90 -6.44
N ILE A 138 3.58 4.20 -5.17
CA ILE A 138 3.66 3.19 -4.10
C ILE A 138 2.35 2.41 -4.00
N VAL A 139 1.22 3.12 -3.97
CA VAL A 139 -0.11 2.55 -3.87
C VAL A 139 -0.44 1.71 -5.12
N LEU A 140 -0.15 2.23 -6.30
CA LEU A 140 -0.35 1.53 -7.55
C LEU A 140 0.51 0.26 -7.63
N LYS A 141 1.76 0.34 -7.21
CA LYS A 141 2.65 -0.82 -7.19
C LYS A 141 2.17 -1.89 -6.21
N ALA A 142 1.66 -1.50 -5.04
CA ALA A 142 1.05 -2.45 -4.11
C ALA A 142 -0.14 -3.18 -4.72
N LEU A 143 -1.02 -2.47 -5.44
CA LEU A 143 -2.13 -3.10 -6.16
C LEU A 143 -1.68 -4.06 -7.26
N TYR A 144 -0.65 -3.72 -8.03
CA TYR A 144 -0.11 -4.63 -9.05
C TYR A 144 0.54 -5.87 -8.42
N ARG A 145 1.22 -5.72 -7.31
CA ARG A 145 1.76 -6.85 -6.54
C ARG A 145 0.64 -7.74 -6.00
N PHE A 146 -0.42 -7.12 -5.48
CA PHE A 146 -1.60 -7.86 -5.05
C PHE A 146 -2.28 -8.60 -6.19
N ARG A 147 -2.44 -7.96 -7.35
CA ARG A 147 -2.98 -8.60 -8.56
C ARG A 147 -2.15 -9.81 -8.97
N ALA A 148 -0.83 -9.70 -9.00
CA ALA A 148 0.05 -10.81 -9.33
C ALA A 148 -0.12 -11.96 -8.33
N LEU A 149 -0.13 -11.65 -7.04
CA LEU A 149 -0.37 -12.62 -5.98
C LEU A 149 -1.72 -13.34 -6.13
N ALA A 150 -2.79 -12.59 -6.40
CA ALA A 150 -4.13 -13.12 -6.57
C ALA A 150 -4.27 -14.03 -7.80
N LEU A 151 -3.60 -13.72 -8.90
CA LEU A 151 -3.70 -14.47 -10.14
C LEU A 151 -2.73 -15.65 -10.22
N THR A 152 -1.55 -15.54 -9.64
CA THR A 152 -0.46 -16.53 -9.80
C THR A 152 -0.01 -17.18 -8.50
N GLY A 153 -0.41 -16.64 -7.36
CA GLY A 153 0.11 -17.05 -6.04
C GLY A 153 1.51 -16.50 -5.72
N GLU A 154 2.10 -15.73 -6.64
CA GLU A 154 3.46 -15.21 -6.50
C GLU A 154 3.52 -13.71 -6.81
N ILE A 155 4.50 -13.04 -6.22
CA ILE A 155 4.82 -11.66 -6.58
C ILE A 155 6.15 -11.70 -7.33
N PRO A 156 6.19 -11.23 -8.60
CA PRO A 156 7.43 -11.16 -9.35
C PRO A 156 8.47 -10.32 -8.61
N THR A 157 9.65 -10.87 -8.41
CA THR A 157 10.80 -10.13 -7.91
C THR A 157 11.66 -9.70 -9.08
N THR A 158 12.18 -8.49 -9.03
CA THR A 158 13.16 -7.99 -10.01
C THR A 158 14.59 -8.37 -9.64
N ASP A 159 14.78 -9.24 -8.65
CA ASP A 159 16.09 -9.75 -8.30
C ASP A 159 16.66 -10.50 -9.49
N PRO A 160 17.85 -10.13 -9.99
CA PRO A 160 18.49 -10.86 -11.07
C PRO A 160 18.74 -12.27 -10.60
N GLN A 161 18.08 -13.23 -11.23
CA GLN A 161 18.44 -14.62 -11.04
C GLN A 161 19.88 -14.80 -11.52
N PRO A 162 20.80 -15.30 -10.69
CA PRO A 162 22.12 -15.64 -11.18
C PRO A 162 21.94 -16.68 -12.28
N ALA A 163 22.23 -16.29 -13.52
CA ALA A 163 22.24 -17.20 -14.63
C ALA A 163 23.16 -18.35 -14.25
N ALA A 164 22.62 -19.55 -14.16
CA ALA A 164 23.40 -20.75 -13.97
C ALA A 164 24.36 -20.84 -15.18
N ARG A 165 25.58 -20.39 -15.01
CA ARG A 165 26.65 -20.65 -15.94
C ARG A 165 26.91 -22.15 -15.88
N LYS A 166 26.36 -22.88 -16.83
CA LYS A 166 26.84 -24.20 -17.13
C LYS A 166 28.32 -24.06 -17.47
N GLY A 167 29.19 -24.53 -16.56
CA GLY A 167 30.59 -24.70 -16.85
C GLY A 167 30.71 -25.69 -18.00
N GLY A 168 31.06 -25.17 -19.17
CA GLY A 168 31.54 -25.96 -20.27
C GLY A 168 32.86 -26.57 -19.85
N SER A 169 32.86 -27.86 -19.56
CA SER A 169 34.06 -28.64 -19.50
C SER A 169 34.50 -28.86 -20.92
N ASP A 170 35.54 -28.17 -21.32
CA ASP A 170 36.29 -28.51 -22.53
C ASP A 170 37.47 -29.42 -22.20
N ARG A 171 37.50 -30.47 -22.95
CA ARG A 171 38.72 -31.27 -23.18
C ARG A 171 39.26 -30.91 -24.56
#